data_0df4c8c92bdab606e9fdbf1e3e1ae166
#
_entry.id   0df4c8c92bdab606e9fdbf1e3e1ae166
#
_cell.length_a   1.000
_cell.length_b   1.000
_cell.length_c   1.000
_cell.angle_alpha   90.00
_cell.angle_beta   90.00
_cell.angle_gamma   90.00
#
_symmetry.space_group_name_H-M   'P 1'
#
loop_
_entity.id
_entity.type
_entity.pdbx_description
1 polymer ?
#
loop_
_entity_poly.entity_id
_entity_poly.type
_entity_poly.pdbx_seq_one_letter_code
_entity_poly.pdbx_strand_id
1 'polypeptide(L)'
;MANQQKKTLPPQHQNQQPGFEYLMDPRPVFDKPKKAKKLEGKTAIITGGDSGIGRAVSVLFAKEGANVVIVYLNEHQDAEETKQYVEKEGVKCLLIAGDVGDEAFCNDVVGQASQVFPSIDILVNNAAEQHVQPSIEKITSHQLIRTFQT
;
A
#
# COMPACT_ATOMS: atom_id res chain seq x y z
N MET A 1 -40.67 3.04 -7.10
CA MET A 1 -39.24 3.36 -6.92
C MET A 1 -38.74 2.52 -5.78
N ALA A 2 -37.94 1.49 -6.05
CA ALA A 2 -37.41 0.60 -5.02
C ALA A 2 -36.37 1.36 -4.21
N ASN A 3 -36.62 1.45 -2.90
CA ASN A 3 -35.73 2.04 -1.94
C ASN A 3 -34.47 1.11 -1.81
N GLN A 4 -33.40 1.41 -2.55
CA GLN A 4 -32.12 0.71 -2.35
C GLN A 4 -31.57 1.13 -0.98
N GLN A 5 -31.81 0.31 0.04
CA GLN A 5 -31.10 0.43 1.29
C GLN A 5 -29.60 0.41 1.02
N LYS A 6 -28.91 1.51 1.30
CA LYS A 6 -27.45 1.56 1.28
C LYS A 6 -26.91 0.46 2.21
N LYS A 7 -26.36 -0.59 1.62
CA LYS A 7 -25.75 -1.69 2.37
C LYS A 7 -24.49 -1.13 3.03
N THR A 8 -24.54 -0.85 4.31
CA THR A 8 -23.35 -0.48 5.08
C THR A 8 -22.44 -1.69 5.22
N LEU A 9 -21.16 -1.48 5.03
CA LEU A 9 -20.17 -2.54 5.28
C LEU A 9 -20.14 -2.87 6.76
N PRO A 10 -20.03 -4.16 7.15
CA PRO A 10 -19.96 -4.54 8.57
C PRO A 10 -18.67 -3.98 9.19
N PRO A 11 -18.70 -3.61 10.49
CA PRO A 11 -17.49 -3.24 11.22
C PRO A 11 -16.57 -4.45 11.32
N GLN A 12 -15.26 -4.24 11.11
CA GLN A 12 -14.25 -5.28 11.21
C GLN A 12 -13.12 -4.81 12.14
N HIS A 13 -12.55 -5.72 12.92
CA HIS A 13 -11.44 -5.45 13.82
C HIS A 13 -10.41 -6.55 13.75
N GLN A 14 -9.11 -6.17 13.76
CA GLN A 14 -7.98 -7.08 13.89
C GLN A 14 -7.12 -6.64 15.08
N ASN A 15 -6.56 -7.60 15.81
CA ASN A 15 -5.82 -7.34 17.06
C ASN A 15 -4.38 -6.87 16.84
N GLN A 16 -3.99 -6.60 15.59
CA GLN A 16 -2.64 -6.15 15.21
C GLN A 16 -2.70 -5.03 14.19
N GLN A 17 -1.61 -4.27 14.11
CA GLN A 17 -1.37 -3.27 13.08
C GLN A 17 0.02 -3.49 12.46
N PRO A 18 0.12 -3.34 11.11
CA PRO A 18 -1.00 -3.19 10.19
C PRO A 18 -1.89 -4.43 10.18
N GLY A 19 -3.17 -4.26 9.81
CA GLY A 19 -4.10 -5.38 9.66
C GLY A 19 -3.88 -6.13 8.36
N PHE A 20 -4.31 -7.39 8.30
CA PHE A 20 -4.23 -8.22 7.11
C PHE A 20 -5.50 -8.10 6.27
N GLU A 21 -5.39 -7.61 5.04
CA GLU A 21 -6.54 -7.43 4.14
C GLU A 21 -7.16 -8.76 3.72
N TYR A 22 -6.36 -9.81 3.54
CA TYR A 22 -6.88 -11.13 3.15
C TYR A 22 -7.84 -11.76 4.19
N LEU A 23 -7.83 -11.26 5.44
CA LEU A 23 -8.77 -11.67 6.49
C LEU A 23 -10.08 -10.88 6.50
N MET A 24 -10.22 -9.85 5.67
CA MET A 24 -11.44 -9.03 5.64
C MET A 24 -12.58 -9.70 4.88
N ASP A 25 -13.82 -9.53 5.39
CA ASP A 25 -15.06 -10.01 4.74
C ASP A 25 -16.18 -8.93 4.86
N PRO A 26 -16.69 -8.37 3.76
CA PRO A 26 -16.23 -8.54 2.39
C PRO A 26 -14.85 -7.90 2.16
N ARG A 27 -14.09 -8.44 1.21
CA ARG A 27 -12.83 -7.83 0.79
C ARG A 27 -13.06 -6.46 0.15
N PRO A 28 -12.12 -5.51 0.31
CA PRO A 28 -12.18 -4.21 -0.35
C PRO A 28 -12.19 -4.34 -1.88
N VAL A 29 -12.95 -3.46 -2.54
CA VAL A 29 -12.95 -3.34 -4.00
C VAL A 29 -11.91 -2.30 -4.40
N PHE A 30 -10.82 -2.72 -5.02
CA PHE A 30 -9.69 -1.88 -5.42
C PHE A 30 -9.51 -1.79 -6.94
N ASP A 31 -10.20 -2.62 -7.73
CA ASP A 31 -10.00 -2.73 -9.17
C ASP A 31 -11.21 -2.18 -9.97
N LYS A 32 -10.90 -1.31 -10.96
CA LYS A 32 -11.86 -0.81 -11.95
C LYS A 32 -11.23 -0.78 -13.35
N PRO A 33 -11.96 -1.10 -14.42
CA PRO A 33 -11.44 -1.05 -15.80
C PRO A 33 -10.94 0.35 -16.16
N LYS A 34 -9.78 0.47 -16.81
CA LYS A 34 -9.22 1.72 -17.30
C LYS A 34 -8.61 1.59 -18.70
N LYS A 35 -8.59 2.69 -19.47
CA LYS A 35 -8.24 2.70 -20.90
C LYS A 35 -7.00 3.53 -21.25
N ALA A 36 -6.42 4.31 -20.34
CA ALA A 36 -5.29 5.19 -20.64
C ALA A 36 -3.99 4.67 -20.02
N LYS A 37 -2.86 4.93 -20.66
CA LYS A 37 -1.50 4.62 -20.16
C LYS A 37 -0.73 5.90 -19.89
N LYS A 38 -1.18 6.66 -18.89
CA LYS A 38 -0.61 7.97 -18.54
C LYS A 38 0.77 7.90 -17.90
N LEU A 39 1.12 6.75 -17.34
CA LEU A 39 2.37 6.50 -16.63
C LEU A 39 3.26 5.49 -17.36
N GLU A 40 3.07 5.32 -18.67
CA GLU A 40 3.85 4.36 -19.46
C GLU A 40 5.36 4.62 -19.33
N GLY A 41 6.11 3.57 -18.98
CA GLY A 41 7.55 3.63 -18.78
C GLY A 41 8.02 4.32 -17.48
N LYS A 42 7.11 4.80 -16.64
CA LYS A 42 7.44 5.36 -15.33
C LYS A 42 7.64 4.26 -14.29
N THR A 43 8.35 4.57 -13.20
CA THR A 43 8.49 3.70 -12.04
C THR A 43 8.01 4.44 -10.79
N ALA A 44 7.13 3.81 -10.03
CA ALA A 44 6.60 4.34 -8.79
C ALA A 44 6.99 3.48 -7.59
N ILE A 45 7.48 4.10 -6.52
CA ILE A 45 7.61 3.49 -5.19
C ILE A 45 6.34 3.83 -4.41
N ILE A 46 5.70 2.82 -3.81
CA ILE A 46 4.47 2.97 -3.04
C ILE A 46 4.67 2.31 -1.69
N THR A 47 4.71 3.11 -0.61
CA THR A 47 4.80 2.58 0.75
C THR A 47 3.42 2.13 1.23
N GLY A 48 3.34 0.96 1.90
CA GLY A 48 2.07 0.31 2.24
C GLY A 48 1.28 -0.07 0.98
N GLY A 49 1.99 -0.44 -0.12
CA GLY A 49 1.40 -0.76 -1.40
C GLY A 49 0.76 -2.16 -1.49
N ASP A 50 0.89 -2.94 -0.43
CA ASP A 50 0.46 -4.34 -0.31
C ASP A 50 -1.05 -4.50 -0.17
N SER A 51 -1.73 -3.56 0.47
CA SER A 51 -3.13 -3.69 0.85
C SER A 51 -3.91 -2.36 0.80
N GLY A 52 -5.22 -2.40 0.97
CA GLY A 52 -6.08 -1.23 1.14
C GLY A 52 -5.93 -0.18 0.02
N ILE A 53 -5.70 1.07 0.43
CA ILE A 53 -5.52 2.21 -0.48
C ILE A 53 -4.24 2.03 -1.30
N GLY A 54 -3.15 1.57 -0.68
CA GLY A 54 -1.87 1.33 -1.36
C GLY A 54 -1.98 0.31 -2.48
N ARG A 55 -2.68 -0.82 -2.26
CA ARG A 55 -3.00 -1.81 -3.31
C ARG A 55 -3.77 -1.16 -4.46
N ALA A 56 -4.81 -0.38 -4.15
CA ALA A 56 -5.61 0.29 -5.17
C ALA A 56 -4.76 1.24 -6.03
N VAL A 57 -3.85 1.98 -5.41
CA VAL A 57 -2.89 2.86 -6.11
C VAL A 57 -1.93 2.03 -6.95
N SER A 58 -1.34 0.96 -6.40
CA SER A 58 -0.39 0.06 -7.08
C SER A 58 -1.00 -0.52 -8.36
N VAL A 59 -2.21 -1.09 -8.26
CA VAL A 59 -2.93 -1.64 -9.41
C VAL A 59 -3.33 -0.57 -10.41
N LEU A 60 -3.77 0.61 -9.95
CA LEU A 60 -4.13 1.71 -10.83
C LEU A 60 -2.91 2.22 -11.62
N PHE A 61 -1.76 2.39 -10.96
CA PHE A 61 -0.53 2.82 -11.61
C PHE A 61 -0.04 1.80 -12.64
N ALA A 62 -0.14 0.51 -12.32
CA ALA A 62 0.13 -0.58 -13.26
C ALA A 62 -0.77 -0.51 -14.51
N LYS A 63 -2.05 -0.28 -14.35
CA LYS A 63 -3.01 -0.07 -15.45
C LYS A 63 -2.69 1.15 -16.30
N GLU A 64 -2.07 2.17 -15.72
CA GLU A 64 -1.58 3.35 -16.44
C GLU A 64 -0.18 3.13 -17.07
N GLY A 65 0.41 1.93 -16.92
CA GLY A 65 1.65 1.53 -17.55
C GLY A 65 2.92 1.76 -16.72
N ALA A 66 2.80 2.09 -15.43
CA ALA A 66 3.95 2.24 -14.55
C ALA A 66 4.45 0.89 -14.03
N ASN A 67 5.77 0.74 -13.90
CA ASN A 67 6.36 -0.26 -13.02
C ASN A 67 6.14 0.14 -11.56
N VAL A 68 6.00 -0.83 -10.68
CA VAL A 68 5.66 -0.58 -9.28
C VAL A 68 6.67 -1.25 -8.35
N VAL A 69 7.14 -0.48 -7.36
CA VAL A 69 7.86 -0.99 -6.20
C VAL A 69 6.91 -0.90 -5.00
N ILE A 70 6.54 -2.04 -4.45
CA ILE A 70 5.69 -2.13 -3.28
C ILE A 70 6.60 -2.29 -2.06
N VAL A 71 6.55 -1.30 -1.16
CA VAL A 71 7.22 -1.34 0.14
C VAL A 71 6.18 -1.63 1.20
N TYR A 72 6.41 -2.64 2.03
CA TYR A 72 5.46 -3.10 3.04
C TYR A 72 6.20 -3.61 4.29
N LEU A 73 5.52 -3.70 5.45
CA LEU A 73 6.19 -4.08 6.69
C LEU A 73 6.44 -5.59 6.77
N ASN A 74 5.38 -6.41 6.86
CA ASN A 74 5.47 -7.87 7.05
C ASN A 74 4.26 -8.65 6.49
N GLU A 75 3.38 -8.01 5.73
CA GLU A 75 2.17 -8.60 5.15
C GLU A 75 2.48 -9.31 3.82
N HIS A 76 3.38 -10.31 3.86
CA HIS A 76 3.92 -10.98 2.67
C HIS A 76 2.84 -11.55 1.74
N GLN A 77 1.76 -12.12 2.30
CA GLN A 77 0.67 -12.69 1.51
C GLN A 77 -0.10 -11.60 0.74
N ASP A 78 -0.41 -10.48 1.38
CA ASP A 78 -1.12 -9.36 0.75
C ASP A 78 -0.23 -8.70 -0.33
N ALA A 79 1.07 -8.55 -0.06
CA ALA A 79 2.03 -8.01 -1.00
C ALA A 79 2.18 -8.89 -2.26
N GLU A 80 2.28 -10.20 -2.10
CA GLU A 80 2.37 -11.14 -3.22
C GLU A 80 1.08 -11.15 -4.05
N GLU A 81 -0.09 -11.09 -3.41
CA GLU A 81 -1.36 -10.96 -4.11
C GLU A 81 -1.41 -9.67 -4.92
N THR A 82 -0.99 -8.54 -4.35
CA THR A 82 -0.94 -7.25 -5.05
C THR A 82 0.03 -7.27 -6.22
N LYS A 83 1.21 -7.89 -6.06
CA LYS A 83 2.17 -8.09 -7.14
C LYS A 83 1.54 -8.82 -8.33
N GLN A 84 0.79 -9.89 -8.09
CA GLN A 84 0.11 -10.63 -9.16
C GLN A 84 -0.88 -9.74 -9.93
N TYR A 85 -1.62 -8.85 -9.26
CA TYR A 85 -2.49 -7.89 -9.93
C TYR A 85 -1.71 -6.88 -10.76
N VAL A 86 -0.60 -6.37 -10.24
CA VAL A 86 0.28 -5.42 -10.95
C VAL A 86 0.89 -6.06 -12.20
N GLU A 87 1.48 -7.24 -12.06
CA GLU A 87 2.15 -7.94 -13.17
C GLU A 87 1.18 -8.41 -14.25
N LYS A 88 -0.07 -8.69 -13.91
CA LYS A 88 -1.15 -9.00 -14.87
C LYS A 88 -1.41 -7.86 -15.87
N GLU A 89 -1.09 -6.62 -15.51
CA GLU A 89 -1.20 -5.46 -16.40
C GLU A 89 0.00 -5.32 -17.38
N GLY A 90 0.96 -6.26 -17.32
CA GLY A 90 2.12 -6.33 -18.23
C GLY A 90 3.29 -5.43 -17.83
N VAL A 91 3.32 -4.93 -16.60
CA VAL A 91 4.41 -4.14 -16.02
C VAL A 91 5.19 -4.96 -14.99
N LYS A 92 6.37 -4.46 -14.56
CA LYS A 92 7.19 -5.12 -13.53
C LYS A 92 6.75 -4.68 -12.13
N CYS A 93 6.81 -5.61 -11.18
CA CYS A 93 6.60 -5.34 -9.75
C CYS A 93 7.79 -5.83 -8.92
N LEU A 94 8.31 -4.97 -8.04
CA LEU A 94 9.32 -5.32 -7.04
C LEU A 94 8.70 -5.24 -5.65
N LEU A 95 8.89 -6.26 -4.84
CA LEU A 95 8.46 -6.30 -3.43
C LEU A 95 9.65 -6.08 -2.52
N ILE A 96 9.55 -5.16 -1.56
CA ILE A 96 10.58 -4.90 -0.55
C ILE A 96 9.91 -4.82 0.81
N ALA A 97 10.26 -5.77 1.70
CA ALA A 97 9.72 -5.83 3.06
C ALA A 97 10.64 -5.12 4.05
N GLY A 98 10.09 -4.27 4.90
CA GLY A 98 10.79 -3.61 5.99
C GLY A 98 10.08 -2.36 6.49
N ASP A 99 10.67 -1.74 7.51
CA ASP A 99 10.11 -0.60 8.23
C ASP A 99 10.55 0.74 7.63
N VAL A 100 9.62 1.51 7.06
CA VAL A 100 9.90 2.85 6.53
C VAL A 100 10.26 3.88 7.61
N GLY A 101 10.06 3.56 8.89
CA GLY A 101 10.56 4.34 10.02
C GLY A 101 12.08 4.21 10.22
N ASP A 102 12.76 3.31 9.50
CA ASP A 102 14.22 3.15 9.51
C ASP A 102 14.84 3.84 8.27
N GLU A 103 15.65 4.85 8.51
CA GLU A 103 16.34 5.61 7.46
C GLU A 103 17.27 4.71 6.62
N ALA A 104 17.97 3.76 7.24
CA ALA A 104 18.86 2.85 6.52
C ALA A 104 18.07 1.95 5.57
N PHE A 105 16.90 1.47 5.99
CA PHE A 105 15.99 0.71 5.14
C PHE A 105 15.46 1.57 3.98
N CYS A 106 15.08 2.83 4.22
CA CYS A 106 14.63 3.73 3.15
C CYS A 106 15.70 3.92 2.07
N ASN A 107 16.96 4.08 2.47
CA ASN A 107 18.08 4.17 1.53
C ASN A 107 18.27 2.86 0.74
N ASP A 108 18.12 1.70 1.39
CA ASP A 108 18.20 0.39 0.73
C ASP A 108 17.07 0.19 -0.28
N VAL A 109 15.84 0.62 0.01
CA VAL A 109 14.70 0.59 -0.94
C VAL A 109 15.05 1.32 -2.23
N VAL A 110 15.61 2.52 -2.14
CA VAL A 110 16.02 3.30 -3.32
C VAL A 110 17.14 2.58 -4.07
N GLY A 111 18.10 2.01 -3.35
CA GLY A 111 19.19 1.22 -3.92
C GLY A 111 18.68 0.01 -4.71
N GLN A 112 17.82 -0.80 -4.13
CA GLN A 112 17.24 -1.98 -4.78
C GLN A 112 16.38 -1.60 -5.99
N ALA A 113 15.53 -0.57 -5.86
CA ALA A 113 14.71 -0.09 -6.97
C ALA A 113 15.56 0.38 -8.15
N SER A 114 16.66 1.11 -7.90
CA SER A 114 17.58 1.61 -8.93
C SER A 114 18.37 0.51 -9.65
N GLN A 115 18.53 -0.66 -9.03
CA GLN A 115 19.16 -1.83 -9.69
C GLN A 115 18.21 -2.52 -10.67
N VAL A 116 16.90 -2.42 -10.45
CA VAL A 116 15.88 -3.13 -11.26
C VAL A 116 15.28 -2.23 -12.33
N PHE A 117 15.13 -0.93 -12.04
CA PHE A 117 14.45 0.02 -12.92
C PHE A 117 15.38 1.16 -13.35
N PRO A 118 15.22 1.67 -14.57
CA PRO A 118 16.10 2.71 -15.14
C PRO A 118 15.91 4.08 -14.47
N SER A 119 14.75 4.33 -13.84
CA SER A 119 14.44 5.58 -13.14
C SER A 119 13.44 5.30 -12.02
N ILE A 120 13.41 6.20 -11.04
CA ILE A 120 12.35 6.30 -10.05
C ILE A 120 11.69 7.67 -10.27
N ASP A 121 10.45 7.67 -10.72
CA ASP A 121 9.77 8.89 -11.18
C ASP A 121 8.75 9.39 -10.16
N ILE A 122 8.18 8.48 -9.34
CA ILE A 122 7.06 8.77 -8.44
C ILE A 122 7.30 8.10 -7.09
N LEU A 123 7.05 8.84 -6.02
CA LEU A 123 6.96 8.32 -4.66
C LEU A 123 5.56 8.58 -4.12
N VAL A 124 4.92 7.52 -3.62
CA VAL A 124 3.63 7.59 -2.91
C VAL A 124 3.85 7.20 -1.46
N ASN A 125 3.87 8.19 -0.58
CA ASN A 125 3.89 7.98 0.87
C ASN A 125 2.46 7.65 1.33
N ASN A 126 2.17 6.35 1.46
CA ASN A 126 0.85 5.85 1.85
C ASN A 126 0.92 5.00 3.13
N ALA A 127 2.07 4.41 3.46
CA ALA A 127 2.24 3.73 4.74
C ALA A 127 1.89 4.66 5.91
N ALA A 128 1.16 4.14 6.88
CA ALA A 128 0.79 4.87 8.09
C ALA A 128 0.55 3.91 9.24
N GLU A 129 0.78 4.37 10.45
CA GLU A 129 0.49 3.66 11.69
C GLU A 129 -0.38 4.51 12.59
N GLN A 130 -1.42 3.92 13.19
CA GLN A 130 -2.35 4.61 14.07
C GLN A 130 -2.46 3.90 15.43
N HIS A 131 -2.40 4.69 16.49
CA HIS A 131 -2.59 4.23 17.87
C HIS A 131 -3.87 4.85 18.44
N VAL A 132 -4.96 4.09 18.44
CA VAL A 132 -6.24 4.56 18.99
C VAL A 132 -6.13 4.75 20.50
N GLN A 133 -6.44 5.96 20.98
CA GLN A 133 -6.45 6.31 22.40
C GLN A 133 -7.79 6.97 22.79
N PRO A 134 -8.31 6.73 24.01
CA PRO A 134 -9.57 7.29 24.45
C PRO A 134 -9.53 8.81 24.67
N SER A 135 -8.35 9.39 24.88
CA SER A 135 -8.15 10.83 25.01
C SER A 135 -6.70 11.20 24.68
N ILE A 136 -6.44 12.48 24.40
CA ILE A 136 -5.12 13.00 24.03
C ILE A 136 -4.07 12.80 25.15
N GLU A 137 -4.49 12.85 26.43
CA GLU A 137 -3.60 12.67 27.58
C GLU A 137 -3.08 11.21 27.71
N LYS A 138 -3.69 10.28 27.00
CA LYS A 138 -3.28 8.87 26.98
C LYS A 138 -2.28 8.55 25.87
N ILE A 139 -2.02 9.49 24.98
CA ILE A 139 -1.00 9.33 23.93
C ILE A 139 0.37 9.36 24.60
N THR A 140 1.15 8.28 24.44
CA THR A 140 2.52 8.22 24.93
C THR A 140 3.47 8.88 23.96
N SER A 141 4.62 9.36 24.45
CA SER A 141 5.69 9.89 23.58
C SER A 141 6.16 8.86 22.55
N HIS A 142 6.21 7.58 22.92
CA HIS A 142 6.57 6.50 22.00
C HIS A 142 5.57 6.39 20.84
N GLN A 143 4.28 6.39 21.10
CA GLN A 143 3.23 6.35 20.08
C GLN A 143 3.30 7.57 19.16
N LEU A 144 3.51 8.77 19.73
CA LEU A 144 3.65 9.99 18.97
C LEU A 144 4.84 9.92 18.00
N ILE A 145 6.03 9.58 18.53
CA ILE A 145 7.25 9.45 17.73
C ILE A 145 7.03 8.42 16.63
N ARG A 146 6.54 7.24 16.97
CA ARG A 146 6.33 6.16 16.01
C ARG A 146 5.38 6.56 14.87
N THR A 147 4.26 7.23 15.17
CA THR A 147 3.31 7.71 14.18
C THR A 147 3.93 8.70 13.18
N PHE A 148 4.88 9.54 13.64
CA PHE A 148 5.56 10.50 12.76
C PHE A 148 6.77 9.92 12.02
N GLN A 149 7.27 8.77 12.44
CA GLN A 149 8.37 8.07 11.75
C GLN A 149 7.88 7.20 10.59
N THR A 150 6.60 6.76 10.64
CA THR A 150 5.95 6.01 9.57
C THR A 150 5.22 6.97 8.63
#